data_aead1aef291481b0c0fc3b6e3cc30d42
#
_entry.id   aead1aef291481b0c0fc3b6e3cc30d42
#
_cell.length_a   1.000
_cell.length_b   1.000
_cell.length_c   1.000
_cell.angle_alpha   90.00
_cell.angle_beta   90.00
_cell.angle_gamma   90.00
#
_symmetry.space_group_name_H-M   'P 1'
#
loop_
_entity.id
_entity.type
_entity.pdbx_description
1 polymer ?
#
loop_
_entity_poly.entity_id
_entity_poly.type
_entity_poly.pdbx_seq_one_letter_code
_entity_poly.pdbx_strand_id
1 'polypeptide(L)'
;TRLTADDSPQFRASRLYLEAVLRKTPVPANQTGLALADRHLLKRLDYQRRAAHKAIAGLRPRLLIADAVGLGKTLEVGLILAELIRRGRGDKILVVTPRHILEQFQHELWTRFAIPLVRLDSDGIARVRREIPANRNPFSYYRRAIISIDTLKNAGRYRHHLEGIHWDAVVIDECHNLVNRGTLNNQLARVLAPRTEALLLTSATPHNGDPE
;
A
#
# COMPACT_ATOMS: atom_id res chain seq x y z
N THR A 1 4.39 -37.81 12.59
CA THR A 1 5.19 -37.66 11.36
C THR A 1 5.88 -36.30 11.41
N ARG A 2 7.22 -36.28 11.42
CA ARG A 2 7.99 -35.04 11.46
C ARG A 2 8.09 -34.55 10.02
N LEU A 3 7.52 -33.39 9.71
CA LEU A 3 7.66 -32.76 8.41
C LEU A 3 9.10 -32.28 8.25
N THR A 4 9.79 -32.79 7.26
CA THR A 4 11.15 -32.36 6.91
C THR A 4 11.02 -31.30 5.83
N ALA A 5 11.73 -30.18 5.98
CA ALA A 5 11.76 -29.15 4.94
C ALA A 5 12.49 -29.70 3.71
N ASP A 6 11.85 -29.60 2.55
CA ASP A 6 12.46 -29.92 1.25
C ASP A 6 13.00 -28.63 0.63
N ASP A 7 14.33 -28.54 0.56
CA ASP A 7 15.04 -27.38 0.00
C ASP A 7 15.50 -27.60 -1.45
N SER A 8 15.01 -28.65 -2.10
CA SER A 8 15.35 -28.92 -3.51
C SER A 8 14.95 -27.74 -4.43
N PRO A 9 15.70 -27.51 -5.52
CA PRO A 9 15.35 -26.46 -6.49
C PRO A 9 13.96 -26.67 -7.11
N GLN A 10 13.55 -27.92 -7.31
CA GLN A 10 12.22 -28.26 -7.83
C GLN A 10 11.11 -27.92 -6.85
N PHE A 11 11.30 -28.17 -5.55
CA PHE A 11 10.35 -27.80 -4.53
C PHE A 11 10.16 -26.28 -4.47
N ARG A 12 11.24 -25.51 -4.50
CA ARG A 12 11.20 -24.04 -4.51
C ARG A 12 10.45 -23.51 -5.73
N ALA A 13 10.75 -24.03 -6.92
CA ALA A 13 10.08 -23.64 -8.15
C ALA A 13 8.58 -23.98 -8.12
N SER A 14 8.23 -25.19 -7.69
CA SER A 14 6.84 -25.64 -7.57
C SER A 14 6.06 -24.81 -6.54
N ARG A 15 6.69 -24.46 -5.40
CA ARG A 15 6.09 -23.60 -4.39
C ARG A 15 5.83 -22.19 -4.93
N LEU A 16 6.80 -21.59 -5.61
CA LEU A 16 6.63 -20.28 -6.22
C LEU A 16 5.54 -20.28 -7.28
N TYR A 17 5.46 -21.33 -8.09
CA TYR A 17 4.40 -21.50 -9.07
C TYR A 17 3.02 -21.61 -8.41
N LEU A 18 2.89 -22.47 -7.41
CA LEU A 18 1.63 -22.63 -6.66
C LEU A 18 1.19 -21.32 -6.00
N GLU A 19 2.12 -20.61 -5.35
CA GLU A 19 1.85 -19.28 -4.77
C GLU A 19 1.39 -18.28 -5.84
N ALA A 20 2.02 -18.27 -7.01
CA ALA A 20 1.62 -17.41 -8.11
C ALA A 20 0.21 -17.74 -8.62
N VAL A 21 -0.13 -19.02 -8.76
CA VAL A 21 -1.46 -19.50 -9.16
C VAL A 21 -2.50 -19.11 -8.12
N LEU A 22 -2.23 -19.39 -6.84
CA LEU A 22 -3.14 -19.03 -5.74
C LEU A 22 -3.40 -17.53 -5.68
N ARG A 23 -2.40 -16.70 -5.95
CA ARG A 23 -2.55 -15.24 -6.00
C ARG A 23 -3.34 -14.74 -7.19
N LYS A 24 -3.21 -15.39 -8.33
CA LYS A 24 -3.96 -15.07 -9.55
C LYS A 24 -5.40 -15.61 -9.56
N THR A 25 -5.69 -16.63 -8.75
CA THR A 25 -7.05 -17.21 -8.69
C THR A 25 -8.02 -16.19 -8.10
N PRO A 26 -9.06 -15.79 -8.80
CA PRO A 26 -10.03 -14.81 -8.29
C PRO A 26 -10.67 -15.25 -6.98
N VAL A 27 -10.98 -14.29 -6.13
CA VAL A 27 -11.85 -14.55 -4.96
C VAL A 27 -13.30 -14.57 -5.46
N PRO A 28 -14.10 -15.57 -5.08
CA PRO A 28 -15.51 -15.58 -5.43
C PRO A 28 -16.21 -14.28 -5.02
N ALA A 29 -17.07 -13.74 -5.88
CA ALA A 29 -17.74 -12.46 -5.63
C ALA A 29 -18.61 -12.46 -4.35
N ASN A 30 -19.12 -13.63 -3.97
CA ASN A 30 -19.91 -13.83 -2.75
C ASN A 30 -19.07 -14.02 -1.48
N GLN A 31 -17.75 -14.07 -1.57
CA GLN A 31 -16.88 -14.20 -0.40
C GLN A 31 -16.76 -12.87 0.34
N THR A 32 -17.50 -12.73 1.43
CA THR A 32 -17.51 -11.55 2.30
C THR A 32 -16.40 -11.57 3.36
N GLY A 33 -15.92 -12.77 3.72
CA GLY A 33 -14.83 -12.96 4.67
C GLY A 33 -13.43 -12.69 4.09
N LEU A 34 -12.45 -12.44 4.96
CA LEU A 34 -11.05 -12.29 4.56
C LEU A 34 -10.52 -13.58 3.94
N ALA A 35 -9.87 -13.46 2.78
CA ALA A 35 -9.32 -14.61 2.06
C ALA A 35 -7.91 -14.98 2.51
N LEU A 36 -7.15 -14.02 3.00
CA LEU A 36 -5.72 -14.16 3.28
C LEU A 36 -5.35 -14.02 4.77
N ALA A 37 -6.27 -13.53 5.60
CA ALA A 37 -5.97 -13.23 7.01
C ALA A 37 -5.41 -14.43 7.81
N ASP A 38 -5.82 -15.66 7.45
CA ASP A 38 -5.37 -16.89 8.12
C ASP A 38 -4.15 -17.53 7.43
N ARG A 39 -3.70 -17.01 6.30
CA ARG A 39 -2.56 -17.54 5.52
C ARG A 39 -1.25 -16.85 5.79
N HIS A 40 -1.28 -15.65 6.36
CA HIS A 40 -0.09 -14.93 6.78
C HIS A 40 0.31 -15.35 8.19
N LEU A 41 1.62 -15.48 8.43
CA LEU A 41 2.21 -15.79 9.75
C LEU A 41 2.09 -14.58 10.71
N LEU A 42 0.90 -14.03 10.82
CA LEU A 42 0.58 -12.92 11.71
C LEU A 42 -0.13 -13.44 12.94
N LYS A 43 0.16 -12.86 14.11
CA LYS A 43 -0.69 -13.07 15.27
C LYS A 43 -2.11 -12.64 14.92
N ARG A 44 -3.09 -13.46 15.28
CA ARG A 44 -4.51 -13.12 15.07
C ARG A 44 -4.90 -12.01 16.03
N LEU A 45 -4.86 -10.78 15.58
CA LEU A 45 -5.32 -9.62 16.33
C LEU A 45 -6.63 -9.11 15.71
N ASP A 46 -7.70 -9.13 16.49
CA ASP A 46 -9.06 -8.85 15.99
C ASP A 46 -9.20 -7.42 15.44
N TYR A 47 -8.46 -6.46 15.99
CA TYR A 47 -8.51 -5.08 15.50
C TYR A 47 -7.94 -4.95 14.08
N GLN A 48 -6.83 -5.66 13.76
CA GLN A 48 -6.23 -5.67 12.42
C GLN A 48 -7.19 -6.29 11.40
N ARG A 49 -7.89 -7.36 11.80
CA ARG A 49 -8.90 -8.00 10.94
C ARG A 49 -10.11 -7.10 10.70
N ARG A 50 -10.55 -6.34 11.71
CA ARG A 50 -11.67 -5.39 11.58
C ARG A 50 -11.36 -4.29 10.56
N ALA A 51 -10.15 -3.74 10.55
CA ALA A 51 -9.72 -2.76 9.55
C ALA A 51 -9.79 -3.34 8.13
N ALA A 52 -9.27 -4.57 7.94
CA ALA A 52 -9.32 -5.26 6.67
C ALA A 52 -10.76 -5.56 6.22
N HIS A 53 -11.64 -6.03 7.13
CA HIS A 53 -13.07 -6.22 6.82
C HIS A 53 -13.75 -4.93 6.36
N LYS A 54 -13.52 -3.81 7.04
CA LYS A 54 -14.05 -2.50 6.63
C LYS A 54 -13.56 -2.09 5.23
N ALA A 55 -12.29 -2.37 4.92
CA ALA A 55 -11.72 -2.05 3.62
C ALA A 55 -12.35 -2.84 2.47
N ILE A 56 -12.60 -4.14 2.66
CA ILE A 56 -13.15 -4.97 1.60
C ILE A 56 -14.67 -4.80 1.42
N ALA A 57 -15.39 -4.46 2.50
CA ALA A 57 -16.84 -4.28 2.47
C ALA A 57 -17.26 -3.00 1.71
N GLY A 58 -16.43 -1.96 1.73
CA GLY A 58 -16.73 -0.70 1.07
C GLY A 58 -16.36 -0.68 -0.41
N LEU A 59 -17.17 -0.01 -1.24
CA LEU A 59 -16.82 0.22 -2.64
C LEU A 59 -15.62 1.17 -2.76
N ARG A 60 -15.62 2.27 -2.00
CA ARG A 60 -14.53 3.26 -1.95
C ARG A 60 -14.11 3.51 -0.51
N PRO A 61 -13.39 2.57 0.13
CA PRO A 61 -13.05 2.69 1.53
C PRO A 61 -12.12 3.88 1.80
N ARG A 62 -12.40 4.60 2.88
CA ARG A 62 -11.59 5.67 3.44
C ARG A 62 -11.33 5.30 4.90
N LEU A 63 -10.12 4.86 5.20
CA LEU A 63 -9.79 4.34 6.52
C LEU A 63 -8.67 5.16 7.15
N LEU A 64 -8.87 5.51 8.41
CA LEU A 64 -7.82 6.00 9.29
C LEU A 64 -7.43 4.87 10.25
N ILE A 65 -6.18 4.46 10.19
CA ILE A 65 -5.55 3.47 11.06
C ILE A 65 -4.74 4.26 12.09
N ALA A 66 -5.32 4.43 13.27
CA ALA A 66 -4.79 5.30 14.31
C ALA A 66 -4.40 4.46 15.53
N ASP A 67 -3.29 3.75 15.43
CA ASP A 67 -2.76 2.93 16.50
C ASP A 67 -1.44 3.48 17.04
N ALA A 68 -1.18 3.24 18.33
CA ALA A 68 0.08 3.63 18.94
C ALA A 68 1.29 3.04 18.19
N VAL A 69 2.44 3.70 18.33
CA VAL A 69 3.69 3.24 17.72
C VAL A 69 3.99 1.79 18.14
N GLY A 70 4.34 0.94 17.19
CA GLY A 70 4.69 -0.47 17.45
C GLY A 70 3.52 -1.46 17.43
N LEU A 71 2.27 -1.04 17.33
CA LEU A 71 1.10 -1.93 17.26
C LEU A 71 0.86 -2.58 15.90
N GLY A 72 1.72 -2.33 14.92
CA GLY A 72 1.68 -3.04 13.65
C GLY A 72 0.83 -2.39 12.55
N LYS A 73 0.77 -1.06 12.48
CA LYS A 73 0.10 -0.32 11.39
C LYS A 73 0.49 -0.81 9.99
N THR A 74 1.78 -1.07 9.77
CA THR A 74 2.27 -1.62 8.49
C THR A 74 1.68 -3.00 8.21
N LEU A 75 1.45 -3.81 9.25
CA LEU A 75 0.81 -5.13 9.10
C LEU A 75 -0.67 -5.01 8.72
N GLU A 76 -1.39 -4.05 9.31
CA GLU A 76 -2.79 -3.77 8.93
C GLU A 76 -2.89 -3.30 7.48
N VAL A 77 -2.05 -2.34 7.11
CA VAL A 77 -1.96 -1.86 5.72
C VAL A 77 -1.63 -3.02 4.78
N GLY A 78 -0.63 -3.84 5.13
CA GLY A 78 -0.23 -5.00 4.33
C GLY A 78 -1.37 -6.01 4.15
N LEU A 79 -2.11 -6.31 5.21
CA LEU A 79 -3.26 -7.20 5.15
C LEU A 79 -4.37 -6.63 4.24
N ILE A 80 -4.69 -5.34 4.40
CA ILE A 80 -5.70 -4.67 3.57
C ILE A 80 -5.27 -4.69 2.10
N LEU A 81 -4.03 -4.31 1.80
CA LEU A 81 -3.53 -4.30 0.42
C LEU A 81 -3.52 -5.70 -0.17
N ALA A 82 -3.10 -6.73 0.58
CA ALA A 82 -3.12 -8.11 0.13
C ALA A 82 -4.54 -8.59 -0.23
N GLU A 83 -5.54 -8.26 0.61
CA GLU A 83 -6.94 -8.57 0.35
C GLU A 83 -7.48 -7.82 -0.88
N LEU A 84 -7.16 -6.54 -1.04
CA LEU A 84 -7.56 -5.75 -2.21
C LEU A 84 -6.94 -6.31 -3.50
N ILE A 85 -5.64 -6.64 -3.48
CA ILE A 85 -4.93 -7.27 -4.61
C ILE A 85 -5.62 -8.58 -4.99
N ARG A 86 -5.93 -9.40 -4.00
CA ARG A 86 -6.58 -10.70 -4.21
C ARG A 86 -7.96 -10.58 -4.85
N ARG A 87 -8.62 -9.46 -4.62
CA ARG A 87 -9.97 -9.14 -5.15
C ARG A 87 -9.94 -8.36 -6.46
N GLY A 88 -8.75 -8.19 -7.08
CA GLY A 88 -8.59 -7.41 -8.31
C GLY A 88 -8.75 -5.88 -8.10
N ARG A 89 -8.70 -5.40 -6.85
CA ARG A 89 -8.84 -3.99 -6.45
C ARG A 89 -7.51 -3.39 -5.96
N GLY A 90 -6.39 -3.92 -6.41
CA GLY A 90 -5.05 -3.53 -5.95
C GLY A 90 -3.98 -3.70 -7.03
N ASP A 91 -4.28 -3.37 -8.27
CA ASP A 91 -3.30 -3.40 -9.35
C ASP A 91 -2.42 -2.16 -9.30
N LYS A 92 -3.03 -0.96 -9.21
CA LYS A 92 -2.33 0.32 -9.17
C LYS A 92 -2.28 0.88 -7.75
N ILE A 93 -1.12 0.73 -7.08
CA ILE A 93 -0.93 1.11 -5.68
C ILE A 93 0.15 2.18 -5.55
N LEU A 94 -0.12 3.21 -4.75
CA LEU A 94 0.86 4.20 -4.32
C LEU A 94 0.96 4.20 -2.79
N VAL A 95 2.16 4.02 -2.27
CA VAL A 95 2.48 4.23 -0.85
C VAL A 95 3.29 5.51 -0.70
N VAL A 96 2.80 6.42 0.12
CA VAL A 96 3.48 7.67 0.47
C VAL A 96 3.86 7.61 1.94
N THR A 97 5.13 7.72 2.26
CA THR A 97 5.66 7.57 3.62
C THR A 97 6.82 8.53 3.87
N PRO A 98 7.15 8.88 5.12
CA PRO A 98 8.37 9.61 5.43
C PRO A 98 9.63 8.88 4.93
N ARG A 99 10.63 9.65 4.52
CA ARG A 99 11.85 9.09 3.91
C ARG A 99 12.57 8.08 4.83
N HIS A 100 12.59 8.36 6.14
CA HIS A 100 13.35 7.55 7.10
C HIS A 100 12.77 6.16 7.35
N ILE A 101 11.46 5.93 7.08
CA ILE A 101 10.81 4.62 7.26
C ILE A 101 10.49 3.93 5.93
N LEU A 102 10.77 4.57 4.79
CA LEU A 102 10.42 4.06 3.47
C LEU A 102 10.97 2.66 3.20
N GLU A 103 12.25 2.44 3.50
CA GLU A 103 12.89 1.14 3.27
C GLU A 103 12.32 0.03 4.17
N GLN A 104 12.08 0.38 5.45
CA GLN A 104 11.45 -0.56 6.37
C GLN A 104 10.04 -0.92 5.90
N PHE A 105 9.24 0.06 5.50
CA PHE A 105 7.87 -0.14 5.02
C PHE A 105 7.85 -1.03 3.76
N GLN A 106 8.73 -0.74 2.80
CA GLN A 106 8.90 -1.53 1.59
C GLN A 106 9.30 -2.97 1.90
N HIS A 107 10.27 -3.16 2.81
CA HIS A 107 10.76 -4.47 3.23
C HIS A 107 9.67 -5.29 3.93
N GLU A 108 8.91 -4.71 4.83
CA GLU A 108 7.83 -5.41 5.55
C GLU A 108 6.71 -5.84 4.59
N LEU A 109 6.30 -4.99 3.65
CA LEU A 109 5.29 -5.38 2.66
C LEU A 109 5.78 -6.50 1.74
N TRP A 110 7.06 -6.48 1.37
CA TRP A 110 7.65 -7.55 0.57
C TRP A 110 7.75 -8.87 1.35
N THR A 111 8.36 -8.85 2.52
CA THR A 111 8.68 -10.09 3.27
C THR A 111 7.46 -10.77 3.85
N ARG A 112 6.49 -9.99 4.34
CA ARG A 112 5.31 -10.54 5.02
C ARG A 112 4.14 -10.80 4.10
N PHE A 113 3.95 -9.96 3.07
CA PHE A 113 2.78 -10.01 2.19
C PHE A 113 3.14 -10.29 0.73
N ALA A 114 4.43 -10.35 0.40
CA ALA A 114 4.96 -10.46 -0.96
C ALA A 114 4.35 -9.41 -1.92
N ILE A 115 4.21 -8.20 -1.42
CA ILE A 115 3.78 -7.04 -2.20
C ILE A 115 5.05 -6.28 -2.62
N PRO A 116 5.49 -6.41 -3.89
CA PRO A 116 6.64 -5.66 -4.37
C PRO A 116 6.22 -4.20 -4.61
N LEU A 117 6.97 -3.28 -4.05
CA LEU A 117 6.84 -1.86 -4.31
C LEU A 117 8.12 -1.35 -4.95
N VAL A 118 8.02 -0.58 -6.03
CA VAL A 118 9.17 0.08 -6.65
C VAL A 118 9.34 1.47 -6.06
N ARG A 119 10.56 1.78 -5.62
CA ARG A 119 10.88 3.11 -5.09
C ARG A 119 10.94 4.13 -6.23
N LEU A 120 10.10 5.15 -6.16
CA LEU A 120 10.06 6.29 -7.09
C LEU A 120 10.58 7.55 -6.40
N ASP A 121 11.86 7.61 -6.09
CA ASP A 121 12.53 8.85 -5.75
C ASP A 121 12.88 9.66 -7.03
N SER A 122 13.56 10.80 -6.87
CA SER A 122 13.93 11.65 -8.00
C SER A 122 14.75 10.91 -9.06
N ASP A 123 15.64 10.01 -8.63
CA ASP A 123 16.49 9.21 -9.53
C ASP A 123 15.69 8.09 -10.19
N GLY A 124 14.79 7.44 -9.45
CA GLY A 124 13.85 6.45 -9.97
C GLY A 124 12.95 7.04 -11.06
N ILE A 125 12.39 8.22 -10.81
CA ILE A 125 11.56 8.94 -11.80
C ILE A 125 12.40 9.35 -13.01
N ALA A 126 13.63 9.82 -12.81
CA ALA A 126 14.53 10.17 -13.91
C ALA A 126 14.92 8.95 -14.75
N ARG A 127 15.10 7.78 -14.12
CA ARG A 127 15.34 6.51 -14.82
C ARG A 127 14.15 6.12 -15.69
N VAL A 128 12.95 6.12 -15.12
CA VAL A 128 11.72 5.80 -15.85
C VAL A 128 11.55 6.74 -17.06
N ARG A 129 11.79 8.03 -16.89
CA ARG A 129 11.69 9.01 -17.98
C ARG A 129 12.62 8.74 -19.17
N ARG A 130 13.72 8.03 -18.95
CA ARG A 130 14.63 7.62 -20.05
C ARG A 130 14.12 6.39 -20.79
N GLU A 131 13.28 5.59 -20.17
CA GLU A 131 12.77 4.33 -20.72
C GLU A 131 11.41 4.50 -21.43
N ILE A 132 10.67 5.59 -21.13
CA ILE A 132 9.34 5.83 -21.69
C ILE A 132 9.33 7.05 -22.62
N PRO A 133 8.41 7.09 -23.60
CA PRO A 133 8.20 8.28 -24.42
C PRO A 133 7.92 9.53 -23.57
N ALA A 134 8.39 10.70 -24.02
CA ALA A 134 8.31 11.95 -23.27
C ALA A 134 6.89 12.37 -22.86
N ASN A 135 5.88 11.94 -23.63
CA ASN A 135 4.47 12.21 -23.36
C ASN A 135 3.84 11.23 -22.35
N ARG A 136 4.56 10.21 -21.90
CA ARG A 136 4.04 9.24 -20.93
C ARG A 136 4.29 9.70 -19.51
N ASN A 137 3.32 9.39 -18.65
CA ASN A 137 3.40 9.67 -17.22
C ASN A 137 4.35 8.68 -16.52
N PRO A 138 5.44 9.11 -15.88
CA PRO A 138 6.39 8.21 -15.24
C PRO A 138 5.78 7.42 -14.08
N PHE A 139 4.75 7.95 -13.41
CA PHE A 139 4.05 7.21 -12.34
C PHE A 139 3.13 6.10 -12.87
N SER A 140 2.84 6.09 -14.18
CA SER A 140 2.06 5.00 -14.78
C SER A 140 2.89 3.76 -15.09
N TYR A 141 4.23 3.86 -15.11
CA TYR A 141 5.13 2.79 -15.55
C TYR A 141 5.07 1.56 -14.65
N TYR A 142 5.19 1.76 -13.34
CA TYR A 142 5.06 0.67 -12.38
C TYR A 142 3.64 0.56 -11.82
N ARG A 143 3.18 -0.67 -11.64
CA ARG A 143 1.86 -0.93 -11.05
C ARG A 143 1.82 -0.53 -9.59
N ARG A 144 2.90 -0.80 -8.84
CA ARG A 144 2.98 -0.57 -7.39
C ARG A 144 4.25 0.19 -7.06
N ALA A 145 4.08 1.33 -6.43
CA ALA A 145 5.17 2.24 -6.14
C ALA A 145 5.13 2.70 -4.68
N ILE A 146 6.32 3.00 -4.15
CA ILE A 146 6.51 3.69 -2.88
C ILE A 146 7.35 4.93 -3.11
N ILE A 147 6.96 6.03 -2.48
CA ILE A 147 7.61 7.32 -2.63
C ILE A 147 7.67 8.05 -1.30
N SER A 148 8.72 8.84 -1.07
CA SER A 148 8.74 9.67 0.11
C SER A 148 7.86 10.91 -0.07
N ILE A 149 7.18 11.30 1.02
CA ILE A 149 6.40 12.55 1.04
C ILE A 149 7.29 13.75 0.71
N ASP A 150 8.57 13.71 1.09
CA ASP A 150 9.52 14.78 0.81
C ASP A 150 9.80 14.95 -0.70
N THR A 151 9.84 13.85 -1.45
CA THR A 151 9.96 13.90 -2.91
C THR A 151 8.72 14.55 -3.52
N LEU A 152 7.52 14.25 -3.00
CA LEU A 152 6.26 14.77 -3.49
C LEU A 152 5.94 16.19 -3.03
N LYS A 153 6.60 16.71 -1.99
CA LYS A 153 6.47 18.11 -1.55
C LYS A 153 6.79 19.12 -2.65
N ASN A 154 7.60 18.75 -3.64
CA ASN A 154 7.72 19.50 -4.88
C ASN A 154 6.44 19.35 -5.74
N ALA A 155 5.29 19.69 -5.14
CA ALA A 155 3.96 19.45 -5.69
C ALA A 155 3.79 20.02 -7.10
N GLY A 156 4.37 21.17 -7.40
CA GLY A 156 4.33 21.77 -8.73
C GLY A 156 4.96 20.90 -9.82
N ARG A 157 5.92 20.06 -9.48
CA ARG A 157 6.63 19.18 -10.42
C ARG A 157 5.87 17.88 -10.71
N TYR A 158 5.13 17.34 -9.73
CA TYR A 158 4.54 16.01 -9.84
C TYR A 158 3.01 15.99 -9.85
N ARG A 159 2.38 17.10 -9.47
CA ARG A 159 0.92 17.21 -9.31
C ARG A 159 0.17 16.72 -10.54
N HIS A 160 0.48 17.24 -11.73
CA HIS A 160 -0.18 16.86 -12.97
C HIS A 160 -0.02 15.38 -13.31
N HIS A 161 1.11 14.78 -12.94
CA HIS A 161 1.32 13.34 -13.11
C HIS A 161 0.44 12.51 -12.19
N LEU A 162 0.28 12.93 -10.93
CA LEU A 162 -0.55 12.25 -9.95
C LEU A 162 -2.04 12.41 -10.28
N GLU A 163 -2.47 13.58 -10.71
CA GLU A 163 -3.85 13.86 -11.16
C GLU A 163 -4.23 13.05 -12.40
N GLY A 164 -3.27 12.70 -13.25
CA GLY A 164 -3.47 11.90 -14.45
C GLY A 164 -3.62 10.39 -14.25
N ILE A 165 -3.59 9.92 -13.00
CA ILE A 165 -3.66 8.48 -12.70
C ILE A 165 -4.86 8.19 -11.78
N HIS A 166 -5.58 7.13 -12.12
CA HIS A 166 -6.53 6.51 -11.23
C HIS A 166 -5.83 5.42 -10.41
N TRP A 167 -5.93 5.50 -9.08
CA TRP A 167 -5.28 4.59 -8.15
C TRP A 167 -6.30 3.64 -7.54
N ASP A 168 -6.02 2.33 -7.55
CA ASP A 168 -6.83 1.36 -6.84
C ASP A 168 -6.68 1.52 -5.34
N ALA A 169 -5.45 1.76 -4.88
CA ALA A 169 -5.20 2.06 -3.48
C ALA A 169 -4.09 3.11 -3.31
N VAL A 170 -4.30 4.02 -2.38
CA VAL A 170 -3.27 4.95 -1.90
C VAL A 170 -3.15 4.80 -0.39
N VAL A 171 -1.91 4.66 0.07
CA VAL A 171 -1.55 4.69 1.49
C VAL A 171 -0.80 5.98 1.76
N ILE A 172 -1.21 6.74 2.77
CA ILE A 172 -0.45 7.91 3.26
C ILE A 172 -0.13 7.66 4.71
N ASP A 173 1.14 7.42 4.97
CA ASP A 173 1.64 7.15 6.31
C ASP A 173 2.01 8.45 7.03
N GLU A 174 1.92 8.43 8.36
CA GLU A 174 2.10 9.59 9.24
C GLU A 174 1.22 10.77 8.85
N CYS A 175 -0.08 10.50 8.65
CA CYS A 175 -1.04 11.47 8.12
C CYS A 175 -1.36 12.65 9.07
N HIS A 176 -0.91 12.62 10.34
CA HIS A 176 -1.03 13.77 11.26
C HIS A 176 -0.42 15.05 10.66
N ASN A 177 0.55 14.91 9.77
CA ASN A 177 1.13 16.03 9.02
C ASN A 177 0.19 16.62 7.94
N LEU A 178 -0.98 16.00 7.70
CA LEU A 178 -1.96 16.45 6.70
C LEU A 178 -2.99 17.44 7.25
N VAL A 179 -3.11 17.57 8.56
CA VAL A 179 -4.23 18.28 9.23
C VAL A 179 -4.19 19.78 8.97
N ASN A 180 -3.01 20.38 8.92
CA ASN A 180 -2.88 21.81 8.70
C ASN A 180 -3.25 22.21 7.27
N ARG A 181 -4.37 22.93 7.11
CA ARG A 181 -4.81 23.49 5.84
C ARG A 181 -3.73 24.38 5.23
N GLY A 182 -3.42 24.18 3.97
CA GLY A 182 -2.38 24.93 3.26
C GLY A 182 -0.99 24.31 3.25
N THR A 183 -0.72 23.27 4.03
CA THR A 183 0.53 22.53 3.94
C THR A 183 0.62 21.75 2.62
N LEU A 184 1.83 21.54 2.13
CA LEU A 184 2.09 20.74 0.93
C LEU A 184 1.54 19.30 1.08
N ASN A 185 1.57 18.77 2.29
CA ASN A 185 1.02 17.45 2.59
C ASN A 185 -0.50 17.41 2.43
N ASN A 186 -1.22 18.43 2.91
CA ASN A 186 -2.67 18.53 2.73
C ASN A 186 -3.03 18.69 1.25
N GLN A 187 -2.28 19.50 0.50
CA GLN A 187 -2.46 19.65 -0.94
C GLN A 187 -2.28 18.32 -1.68
N LEU A 188 -1.26 17.54 -1.32
CA LEU A 188 -1.03 16.22 -1.88
C LEU A 188 -2.20 15.25 -1.64
N ALA A 189 -2.71 15.22 -0.41
CA ALA A 189 -3.88 14.40 -0.10
C ALA A 189 -5.12 14.81 -0.91
N ARG A 190 -5.34 16.10 -1.11
CA ARG A 190 -6.43 16.63 -1.94
C ARG A 190 -6.31 16.26 -3.41
N VAL A 191 -5.09 16.10 -3.91
CA VAL A 191 -4.82 15.63 -5.28
C VAL A 191 -5.10 14.15 -5.43
N LEU A 192 -4.65 13.34 -4.47
CA LEU A 192 -4.74 11.88 -4.54
C LEU A 192 -6.14 11.34 -4.21
N ALA A 193 -6.81 11.90 -3.20
CA ALA A 193 -8.07 11.36 -2.68
C ALA A 193 -9.20 11.23 -3.73
N PRO A 194 -9.44 12.21 -4.62
CA PRO A 194 -10.49 12.09 -5.65
C PRO A 194 -10.22 11.00 -6.68
N ARG A 195 -8.93 10.68 -6.90
CA ARG A 195 -8.46 9.72 -7.92
C ARG A 195 -8.14 8.34 -7.35
N THR A 196 -8.61 8.05 -6.15
CA THR A 196 -8.29 6.83 -5.42
C THR A 196 -9.56 6.06 -5.06
N GLU A 197 -9.58 4.76 -5.33
CA GLU A 197 -10.66 3.89 -4.88
C GLU A 197 -10.53 3.59 -3.38
N ALA A 198 -9.41 3.07 -2.91
CA ALA A 198 -9.17 2.80 -1.50
C ALA A 198 -8.12 3.75 -0.92
N LEU A 199 -8.48 4.61 0.02
CA LEU A 199 -7.54 5.51 0.70
C LEU A 199 -7.32 5.05 2.13
N LEU A 200 -6.07 4.74 2.46
CA LEU A 200 -5.62 4.32 3.78
C LEU A 200 -4.71 5.41 4.36
N LEU A 201 -5.09 5.95 5.48
CA LEU A 201 -4.30 6.91 6.23
C LEU A 201 -3.79 6.24 7.50
N THR A 202 -2.52 6.37 7.82
CA THR A 202 -1.98 5.87 9.08
C THR A 202 -1.42 6.99 9.93
N SER A 203 -1.61 6.92 11.23
CA SER A 203 -1.06 7.89 12.18
C SER A 203 -0.69 7.21 13.50
N ALA A 204 0.39 7.66 14.12
CA ALA A 204 0.75 7.25 15.47
C ALA A 204 -0.03 8.05 16.53
N THR A 205 -0.44 9.27 16.18
CA THR A 205 -1.19 10.18 17.06
C THR A 205 -2.41 10.70 16.30
N PRO A 206 -3.62 10.18 16.60
CA PRO A 206 -4.85 10.62 15.93
C PRO A 206 -5.26 12.07 16.27
N HIS A 207 -4.70 12.63 17.35
CA HIS A 207 -5.03 13.96 17.85
C HIS A 207 -3.82 14.88 17.86
N ASN A 208 -3.98 16.10 17.39
CA ASN A 208 -2.97 17.17 17.46
C ASN A 208 -2.89 17.83 18.86
N GLY A 209 -3.47 17.21 19.90
CA GLY A 209 -3.39 17.74 21.27
C GLY A 209 -4.39 18.84 21.61
N ASP A 210 -5.29 19.22 20.70
CA ASP A 210 -6.43 20.08 21.05
C ASP A 210 -7.57 19.20 21.59
N PRO A 211 -7.89 19.28 22.89
CA PRO A 211 -9.10 18.68 23.40
C PRO A 211 -10.30 19.55 22.93
N GLU A 212 -11.26 18.98 22.23
CA GLU A 212 -12.61 19.53 22.22
C GLU A 212 -13.29 19.33 23.57
#